data_bce9aabf71be8bb7bf1700f59a927626
#
_entry.id   bce9aabf71be8bb7bf1700f59a927626
#
_cell.length_a   1.000
_cell.length_b   1.000
_cell.length_c   1.000
_cell.angle_alpha   90.00
_cell.angle_beta   90.00
_cell.angle_gamma   90.00
#
_symmetry.space_group_name_H-M   'P 1'
#
loop_
_entity.id
_entity.type
_entity.pdbx_description
1 polymer ?
#
loop_
_entity_poly.entity_id
_entity_poly.type
_entity_poly.pdbx_seq_one_letter_code
_entity_poly.pdbx_strand_id
1 'polypeptide(L)'
;MFPFTCLTVNPSPSPAPLLSVVWLTSFSLRVTLIGILTLYPRRPTIQLFLCYNILMPLATLKIIVGFVAILLTFIGYIPYSRDIIAGKTKPHLYSWFLWALVTAIVFALQFVGGAGVGGFVTLAAAIMCLVVIYLAYRHGATTDIKPIDKFFILLAFVALALWLLAKQPIWSVILSTLIDLFGFAPTIRKSWNNPHSETISFYYLNTFRFTLAVFALAEYSIVTALYPISWLLANGLFALMLLTRRRQLAQV
;
A
#
# COMPACT_ATOMS: atom_id res chain seq x y z
N MET A 1 12.94 3.28 -14.97
CA MET A 1 14.06 4.19 -15.23
C MET A 1 13.50 5.37 -16.03
N PHE A 2 13.03 6.41 -15.33
CA PHE A 2 12.53 7.62 -15.97
C PHE A 2 13.64 8.66 -15.91
N PRO A 3 14.05 9.25 -17.02
CA PRO A 3 15.08 10.26 -17.03
C PRO A 3 14.52 11.55 -16.41
N PHE A 4 15.10 11.97 -15.30
CA PHE A 4 14.97 13.34 -14.81
C PHE A 4 15.68 14.25 -15.81
N THR A 5 14.98 14.77 -16.79
CA THR A 5 15.48 15.86 -17.63
C THR A 5 15.41 17.15 -16.82
N CYS A 6 16.51 17.48 -16.20
CA CYS A 6 16.78 18.86 -15.77
C CYS A 6 16.92 19.69 -17.05
N LEU A 7 15.86 20.41 -17.44
CA LEU A 7 15.87 21.30 -18.59
C LEU A 7 16.89 22.42 -18.36
N THR A 8 17.94 22.43 -19.16
CA THR A 8 18.84 23.57 -19.29
C THR A 8 18.03 24.80 -19.73
N VAL A 9 17.89 25.76 -18.85
CA VAL A 9 17.24 27.04 -19.13
C VAL A 9 18.16 27.87 -20.00
N ASN A 10 17.80 28.03 -21.26
CA ASN A 10 18.39 29.02 -22.15
C ASN A 10 17.88 30.41 -21.72
N PRO A 11 18.70 31.43 -21.53
CA PRO A 11 18.28 32.74 -21.04
C PRO A 11 17.67 33.59 -22.16
N SER A 12 16.41 33.40 -22.48
CA SER A 12 15.63 34.34 -23.24
C SER A 12 14.39 34.77 -22.43
N PRO A 13 13.98 36.07 -22.49
CA PRO A 13 13.01 36.63 -21.57
C PRO A 13 11.58 36.35 -22.01
N SER A 14 11.04 35.20 -21.64
CA SER A 14 9.58 35.03 -21.69
C SER A 14 9.13 34.29 -20.39
N PRO A 15 8.00 34.71 -19.76
CA PRO A 15 7.57 34.18 -18.46
C PRO A 15 6.94 32.79 -18.50
N ALA A 16 7.06 32.04 -19.58
CA ALA A 16 6.33 30.79 -19.80
C ALA A 16 6.98 29.45 -19.34
N PRO A 17 8.27 29.31 -18.97
CA PRO A 17 8.84 27.98 -18.70
C PRO A 17 8.67 27.49 -17.25
N LEU A 18 8.19 28.29 -16.30
CA LEU A 18 8.13 27.89 -14.89
C LEU A 18 6.90 27.05 -14.52
N LEU A 19 5.85 27.09 -15.32
CA LEU A 19 4.61 26.33 -15.07
C LEU A 19 4.70 24.84 -15.44
N SER A 20 5.59 24.46 -16.33
CA SER A 20 5.75 23.06 -16.78
C SER A 20 6.47 22.14 -15.78
N VAL A 21 7.23 22.70 -14.83
CA VAL A 21 7.95 21.94 -13.79
C VAL A 21 7.03 21.51 -12.64
N VAL A 22 5.85 22.14 -12.51
CA VAL A 22 4.92 21.94 -11.38
C VAL A 22 4.18 20.60 -11.44
N TRP A 23 4.17 19.89 -12.57
CA TRP A 23 3.40 18.66 -12.77
C TRP A 23 4.05 17.39 -12.23
N LEU A 24 5.28 17.44 -11.71
CA LEU A 24 6.08 16.26 -11.42
C LEU A 24 6.31 15.94 -9.93
N THR A 25 5.68 16.68 -9.00
CA THR A 25 6.01 16.55 -7.58
C THR A 25 4.79 16.24 -6.72
N SER A 26 4.98 15.44 -5.65
CA SER A 26 3.95 15.16 -4.64
C SER A 26 3.39 16.44 -4.02
N PHE A 27 2.18 16.37 -3.45
CA PHE A 27 1.51 17.55 -2.85
C PHE A 27 2.41 18.30 -1.86
N SER A 28 3.15 17.59 -1.00
CA SER A 28 4.11 18.19 -0.06
C SER A 28 5.27 18.89 -0.77
N LEU A 29 5.77 18.31 -1.87
CA LEU A 29 6.82 18.90 -2.68
C LEU A 29 6.30 20.13 -3.46
N ARG A 30 5.06 20.11 -3.91
CA ARG A 30 4.41 21.28 -4.55
C ARG A 30 4.28 22.44 -3.58
N VAL A 31 3.84 22.19 -2.35
CA VAL A 31 3.73 23.26 -1.33
C VAL A 31 5.09 23.85 -1.01
N THR A 32 6.14 23.01 -0.86
CA THR A 32 7.51 23.46 -0.62
C THR A 32 8.05 24.25 -1.83
N LEU A 33 7.82 23.76 -3.05
CA LEU A 33 8.23 24.44 -4.28
C LEU A 33 7.54 25.78 -4.43
N ILE A 34 6.22 25.85 -4.23
CA ILE A 34 5.46 27.11 -4.26
C ILE A 34 5.99 28.07 -3.20
N GLY A 35 6.24 27.60 -1.97
CA GLY A 35 6.85 28.42 -0.92
C GLY A 35 8.21 28.99 -1.32
N ILE A 36 9.11 28.21 -1.91
CA ILE A 36 10.42 28.66 -2.41
C ILE A 36 10.26 29.66 -3.55
N LEU A 37 9.34 29.40 -4.50
CA LEU A 37 9.09 30.28 -5.63
C LEU A 37 8.49 31.63 -5.19
N THR A 38 7.63 31.64 -4.17
CA THR A 38 7.02 32.87 -3.63
C THR A 38 7.97 33.69 -2.78
N LEU A 39 8.89 33.03 -2.02
CA LEU A 39 9.86 33.71 -1.18
C LEU A 39 11.01 34.32 -1.96
N TYR A 40 11.38 33.74 -3.11
CA TYR A 40 12.53 34.20 -3.91
C TYR A 40 12.19 34.40 -5.40
N PRO A 41 11.22 35.24 -5.74
CA PRO A 41 10.69 35.32 -7.12
C PRO A 41 11.69 35.84 -8.17
N ARG A 42 12.75 36.50 -7.76
CA ARG A 42 13.76 37.12 -8.65
C ARG A 42 15.15 36.49 -8.57
N ARG A 43 15.31 35.31 -7.94
CA ARG A 43 16.63 34.66 -7.78
C ARG A 43 16.56 33.18 -8.18
N PRO A 44 16.58 32.88 -9.50
CA PRO A 44 16.43 31.50 -9.99
C PRO A 44 17.52 30.55 -9.50
N THR A 45 18.75 31.04 -9.28
CA THR A 45 19.86 30.23 -8.76
C THR A 45 19.62 29.76 -7.32
N ILE A 46 19.05 30.61 -6.48
CA ILE A 46 18.69 30.25 -5.10
C ILE A 46 17.53 29.27 -5.09
N GLN A 47 16.54 29.47 -5.96
CA GLN A 47 15.42 28.55 -6.13
C GLN A 47 15.90 27.14 -6.52
N LEU A 48 16.77 27.03 -7.53
CA LEU A 48 17.36 25.77 -7.97
C LEU A 48 18.19 25.11 -6.87
N PHE A 49 19.02 25.89 -6.17
CA PHE A 49 19.83 25.38 -5.08
C PHE A 49 18.99 24.84 -3.92
N LEU A 50 17.93 25.54 -3.49
CA LEU A 50 17.03 25.10 -2.44
C LEU A 50 16.20 23.89 -2.89
N CYS A 51 15.69 23.89 -4.12
CA CYS A 51 14.99 22.74 -4.68
C CYS A 51 15.90 21.50 -4.69
N TYR A 52 17.12 21.60 -5.19
CA TYR A 52 18.06 20.49 -5.23
C TYR A 52 18.38 19.95 -3.83
N ASN A 53 18.74 20.82 -2.87
CA ASN A 53 19.16 20.40 -1.52
C ASN A 53 18.03 19.91 -0.63
N ILE A 54 16.77 20.25 -0.89
CA ILE A 54 15.60 19.82 -0.10
C ILE A 54 14.87 18.65 -0.76
N LEU A 55 14.62 18.75 -2.07
CA LEU A 55 13.76 17.79 -2.78
C LEU A 55 14.49 16.47 -3.09
N MET A 56 15.76 16.52 -3.47
CA MET A 56 16.53 15.31 -3.79
C MET A 56 16.73 14.39 -2.59
N PRO A 57 17.14 14.88 -1.39
CA PRO A 57 17.24 14.04 -0.20
C PRO A 57 15.90 13.42 0.20
N LEU A 58 14.79 14.16 0.12
CA LEU A 58 13.46 13.65 0.46
C LEU A 58 13.00 12.57 -0.51
N ALA A 59 13.21 12.74 -1.81
CA ALA A 59 12.89 11.73 -2.81
C ALA A 59 13.71 10.45 -2.59
N THR A 60 15.01 10.59 -2.33
CA THR A 60 15.90 9.46 -2.02
C THR A 60 15.46 8.73 -0.75
N LEU A 61 15.10 9.47 0.31
CA LEU A 61 14.58 8.89 1.56
C LEU A 61 13.29 8.08 1.31
N LYS A 62 12.34 8.61 0.54
CA LYS A 62 11.11 7.88 0.18
C LYS A 62 11.41 6.57 -0.56
N ILE A 63 12.39 6.58 -1.47
CA ILE A 63 12.83 5.39 -2.20
C ILE A 63 13.41 4.36 -1.22
N ILE A 64 14.32 4.74 -0.35
CA ILE A 64 14.94 3.86 0.65
C ILE A 64 13.87 3.26 1.57
N VAL A 65 12.99 4.10 2.11
CA VAL A 65 11.88 3.67 2.98
C VAL A 65 10.94 2.69 2.27
N GLY A 66 10.64 2.95 0.99
CA GLY A 66 9.83 2.06 0.17
C GLY A 66 10.47 0.68 -0.04
N PHE A 67 11.78 0.63 -0.32
CA PHE A 67 12.51 -0.64 -0.41
C PHE A 67 12.53 -1.40 0.91
N VAL A 68 12.72 -0.71 2.05
CA VAL A 68 12.61 -1.35 3.38
C VAL A 68 11.22 -1.93 3.59
N ALA A 69 10.16 -1.21 3.24
CA ALA A 69 8.78 -1.70 3.36
C ALA A 69 8.51 -2.92 2.48
N ILE A 70 9.05 -2.95 1.25
CA ILE A 70 8.97 -4.11 0.35
C ILE A 70 9.67 -5.32 0.98
N LEU A 71 10.89 -5.14 1.48
CA LEU A 71 11.66 -6.21 2.13
C LEU A 71 10.91 -6.77 3.35
N LEU A 72 10.36 -5.89 4.20
CA LEU A 72 9.56 -6.29 5.35
C LEU A 72 8.29 -7.05 4.94
N THR A 73 7.74 -6.77 3.76
CA THR A 73 6.62 -7.57 3.21
C THR A 73 7.05 -9.03 3.03
N PHE A 74 8.15 -9.28 2.32
CA PHE A 74 8.63 -10.65 2.10
C PHE A 74 8.99 -11.35 3.42
N ILE A 75 9.69 -10.66 4.32
CA ILE A 75 10.07 -11.21 5.64
C ILE A 75 8.82 -11.61 6.45
N GLY A 76 7.76 -10.77 6.42
CA GLY A 76 6.53 -11.02 7.17
C GLY A 76 5.78 -12.29 6.74
N TYR A 77 5.92 -12.71 5.48
CA TYR A 77 5.29 -13.91 4.97
C TYR A 77 6.08 -15.20 5.22
N ILE A 78 7.37 -15.11 5.64
CA ILE A 78 8.22 -16.30 5.87
C ILE A 78 7.62 -17.25 6.90
N PRO A 79 7.18 -16.82 8.10
CA PRO A 79 6.59 -17.72 9.09
C PRO A 79 5.36 -18.44 8.55
N TYR A 80 4.47 -17.72 7.89
CA TYR A 80 3.25 -18.27 7.31
C TYR A 80 3.55 -19.32 6.24
N SER A 81 4.48 -19.02 5.33
CA SER A 81 4.91 -19.96 4.28
C SER A 81 5.54 -21.23 4.86
N ARG A 82 6.35 -21.11 5.92
CA ARG A 82 6.91 -22.25 6.63
C ARG A 82 5.84 -23.15 7.27
N ASP A 83 4.82 -22.54 7.87
CA ASP A 83 3.73 -23.27 8.49
C ASP A 83 2.85 -24.00 7.46
N ILE A 84 2.68 -23.47 6.25
CA ILE A 84 2.05 -24.19 5.14
C ILE A 84 2.87 -25.39 4.74
N ILE A 85 4.18 -25.22 4.50
CA ILE A 85 5.09 -26.30 4.09
C ILE A 85 5.14 -27.40 5.17
N ALA A 86 5.12 -27.02 6.44
CA ALA A 86 5.11 -27.94 7.57
C ALA A 86 3.72 -28.61 7.81
N GLY A 87 2.70 -28.30 7.02
CA GLY A 87 1.34 -28.82 7.17
C GLY A 87 0.58 -28.31 8.41
N LYS A 88 1.14 -27.33 9.14
CA LYS A 88 0.53 -26.73 10.33
C LYS A 88 -0.63 -25.82 9.99
N THR A 89 -0.59 -25.20 8.81
CA THR A 89 -1.63 -24.29 8.31
C THR A 89 -2.13 -24.77 6.96
N LYS A 90 -3.45 -24.78 6.78
CA LYS A 90 -4.12 -25.09 5.51
C LYS A 90 -4.83 -23.82 5.02
N PRO A 91 -4.24 -23.05 4.08
CA PRO A 91 -4.85 -21.83 3.56
C PRO A 91 -6.14 -22.13 2.80
N HIS A 92 -7.10 -21.23 2.89
CA HIS A 92 -8.29 -21.28 2.07
C HIS A 92 -7.96 -20.71 0.67
N LEU A 93 -7.83 -21.57 -0.32
CA LEU A 93 -7.31 -21.24 -1.66
C LEU A 93 -8.06 -20.06 -2.31
N TYR A 94 -9.39 -20.07 -2.17
CA TYR A 94 -10.26 -19.07 -2.75
C TYR A 94 -10.08 -17.66 -2.15
N SER A 95 -9.89 -17.58 -0.82
CA SER A 95 -9.62 -16.32 -0.14
C SER A 95 -8.28 -15.72 -0.60
N TRP A 96 -7.26 -16.55 -0.75
CA TRP A 96 -5.96 -16.08 -1.23
C TRP A 96 -6.01 -15.64 -2.68
N PHE A 97 -6.81 -16.31 -3.52
CA PHE A 97 -7.08 -15.86 -4.90
C PHE A 97 -7.77 -14.50 -4.93
N LEU A 98 -8.81 -14.31 -4.09
CA LEU A 98 -9.49 -13.02 -3.97
C LEU A 98 -8.53 -11.92 -3.55
N TRP A 99 -7.71 -12.16 -2.52
CA TRP A 99 -6.73 -11.19 -2.06
C TRP A 99 -5.66 -10.89 -3.11
N ALA A 100 -5.17 -11.88 -3.85
CA ALA A 100 -4.25 -11.66 -4.96
C ALA A 100 -4.88 -10.75 -6.03
N LEU A 101 -6.13 -11.01 -6.40
CA LEU A 101 -6.86 -10.20 -7.39
C LEU A 101 -7.05 -8.76 -6.90
N VAL A 102 -7.56 -8.57 -5.69
CA VAL A 102 -7.83 -7.24 -5.13
C VAL A 102 -6.54 -6.44 -4.96
N THR A 103 -5.49 -7.04 -4.40
CA THR A 103 -4.21 -6.34 -4.24
C THR A 103 -3.56 -6.00 -5.58
N ALA A 104 -3.73 -6.83 -6.61
CA ALA A 104 -3.26 -6.53 -7.96
C ALA A 104 -4.02 -5.33 -8.58
N ILE A 105 -5.35 -5.26 -8.41
CA ILE A 105 -6.16 -4.12 -8.84
C ILE A 105 -5.70 -2.85 -8.11
N VAL A 106 -5.54 -2.91 -6.78
CA VAL A 106 -5.09 -1.75 -5.99
C VAL A 106 -3.69 -1.31 -6.40
N PHE A 107 -2.75 -2.25 -6.60
CA PHE A 107 -1.41 -1.90 -7.10
C PHE A 107 -1.49 -1.17 -8.45
N ALA A 108 -2.27 -1.69 -9.39
CA ALA A 108 -2.40 -1.07 -10.71
C ALA A 108 -3.00 0.35 -10.61
N LEU A 109 -4.02 0.54 -9.76
CA LEU A 109 -4.58 1.86 -9.46
C LEU A 109 -3.55 2.81 -8.84
N GLN A 110 -2.77 2.33 -7.85
CA GLN A 110 -1.70 3.08 -7.21
C GLN A 110 -0.60 3.46 -8.20
N PHE A 111 -0.21 2.52 -9.07
CA PHE A 111 0.81 2.75 -10.09
C PHE A 111 0.40 3.85 -11.07
N VAL A 112 -0.83 3.77 -11.62
CA VAL A 112 -1.39 4.80 -12.51
C VAL A 112 -1.63 6.12 -11.77
N GLY A 113 -1.98 6.05 -10.49
CA GLY A 113 -2.15 7.22 -9.61
C GLY A 113 -0.85 7.88 -9.14
N GLY A 114 0.32 7.38 -9.56
CA GLY A 114 1.61 7.99 -9.23
C GLY A 114 2.13 7.69 -7.83
N ALA A 115 1.76 6.54 -7.23
CA ALA A 115 2.20 6.16 -5.88
C ALA A 115 3.72 6.00 -5.72
N GLY A 116 4.47 5.86 -6.83
CA GLY A 116 5.91 5.66 -6.80
C GLY A 116 6.30 4.33 -6.10
N VAL A 117 7.42 4.35 -5.37
CA VAL A 117 7.94 3.14 -4.68
C VAL A 117 6.98 2.64 -3.62
N GLY A 118 6.19 3.52 -2.98
CA GLY A 118 5.18 3.14 -1.98
C GLY A 118 4.12 2.17 -2.52
N GLY A 119 3.75 2.28 -3.79
CA GLY A 119 2.82 1.35 -4.44
C GLY A 119 3.38 -0.06 -4.60
N PHE A 120 4.70 -0.23 -4.78
CA PHE A 120 5.33 -1.55 -4.92
C PHE A 120 5.26 -2.40 -3.66
N VAL A 121 4.98 -1.82 -2.50
CA VAL A 121 4.66 -2.58 -1.27
C VAL A 121 3.39 -3.41 -1.47
N THR A 122 2.38 -2.85 -2.16
CA THR A 122 1.14 -3.56 -2.52
C THR A 122 1.42 -4.64 -3.57
N LEU A 123 2.28 -4.38 -4.55
CA LEU A 123 2.72 -5.40 -5.52
C LEU A 123 3.42 -6.58 -4.81
N ALA A 124 4.33 -6.29 -3.87
CA ALA A 124 5.00 -7.33 -3.09
C ALA A 124 3.98 -8.21 -2.33
N ALA A 125 2.92 -7.60 -1.75
CA ALA A 125 1.84 -8.34 -1.11
C ALA A 125 1.07 -9.21 -2.12
N ALA A 126 0.75 -8.69 -3.32
CA ALA A 126 0.09 -9.46 -4.38
C ALA A 126 0.94 -10.67 -4.81
N ILE A 127 2.25 -10.48 -4.99
CA ILE A 127 3.18 -11.58 -5.29
C ILE A 127 3.16 -12.63 -4.19
N MET A 128 3.17 -12.21 -2.91
CA MET A 128 3.13 -13.14 -1.79
C MET A 128 1.81 -13.89 -1.71
N CYS A 129 0.68 -13.29 -2.07
CA CYS A 129 -0.58 -14.02 -2.21
C CYS A 129 -0.47 -15.13 -3.27
N LEU A 130 0.16 -14.88 -4.41
CA LEU A 130 0.41 -15.90 -5.43
C LEU A 130 1.34 -17.02 -4.92
N VAL A 131 2.38 -16.67 -4.16
CA VAL A 131 3.24 -17.66 -3.50
C VAL A 131 2.45 -18.53 -2.54
N VAL A 132 1.57 -17.95 -1.73
CA VAL A 132 0.70 -18.70 -0.82
C VAL A 132 -0.26 -19.61 -1.58
N ILE A 133 -0.86 -19.14 -2.68
CA ILE A 133 -1.71 -19.98 -3.54
C ILE A 133 -0.93 -21.19 -4.06
N TYR A 134 0.29 -20.98 -4.55
CA TYR A 134 1.16 -22.07 -5.02
C TYR A 134 1.49 -23.06 -3.92
N LEU A 135 1.92 -22.58 -2.74
CA LEU A 135 2.23 -23.43 -1.59
C LEU A 135 1.00 -24.19 -1.09
N ALA A 136 -0.16 -23.54 -1.03
CA ALA A 136 -1.42 -24.15 -0.66
C ALA A 136 -1.83 -25.28 -1.62
N TYR A 137 -1.67 -25.06 -2.92
CA TYR A 137 -1.92 -26.09 -3.94
C TYR A 137 -0.99 -27.30 -3.77
N ARG A 138 0.28 -27.07 -3.44
CA ARG A 138 1.29 -28.14 -3.30
C ARG A 138 1.22 -28.91 -1.97
N HIS A 139 0.86 -28.25 -0.87
CA HIS A 139 0.94 -28.81 0.49
C HIS A 139 -0.42 -29.03 1.15
N GLY A 140 -1.49 -28.78 0.45
CA GLY A 140 -2.87 -28.95 0.91
C GLY A 140 -3.54 -27.61 1.25
N ALA A 141 -4.71 -27.41 0.65
CA ALA A 141 -5.55 -26.24 0.82
C ALA A 141 -6.96 -26.68 1.22
N THR A 142 -7.71 -25.77 1.82
CA THR A 142 -9.16 -25.89 1.93
C THR A 142 -9.80 -25.22 0.70
N THR A 143 -10.74 -25.95 0.05
CA THR A 143 -11.41 -25.52 -1.18
C THR A 143 -12.92 -25.37 -1.00
N ASP A 144 -13.37 -25.26 0.24
CA ASP A 144 -14.81 -25.09 0.56
C ASP A 144 -15.25 -23.66 0.18
N ILE A 145 -15.87 -23.54 -1.00
CA ILE A 145 -16.32 -22.27 -1.56
C ILE A 145 -17.75 -21.97 -1.08
N LYS A 146 -17.89 -20.94 -0.27
CA LYS A 146 -19.17 -20.45 0.22
C LYS A 146 -19.80 -19.42 -0.74
N PRO A 147 -21.14 -19.24 -0.71
CA PRO A 147 -21.78 -18.19 -1.52
C PRO A 147 -21.22 -16.79 -1.31
N ILE A 148 -20.82 -16.49 -0.08
CA ILE A 148 -20.19 -15.20 0.27
C ILE A 148 -18.84 -14.98 -0.46
N ASP A 149 -18.08 -16.05 -0.68
CA ASP A 149 -16.79 -15.96 -1.40
C ASP A 149 -17.02 -15.56 -2.86
N LYS A 150 -18.05 -16.18 -3.49
CA LYS A 150 -18.46 -15.84 -4.87
C LYS A 150 -18.91 -14.38 -4.98
N PHE A 151 -19.65 -13.90 -3.97
CA PHE A 151 -20.09 -12.51 -3.91
C PHE A 151 -18.91 -11.53 -3.86
N PHE A 152 -17.91 -11.78 -3.04
CA PHE A 152 -16.73 -10.91 -2.97
C PHE A 152 -15.91 -10.93 -4.27
N ILE A 153 -15.81 -12.06 -4.97
CA ILE A 153 -15.16 -12.08 -6.28
C ILE A 153 -15.96 -11.28 -7.31
N LEU A 154 -17.29 -11.39 -7.32
CA LEU A 154 -18.11 -10.57 -8.18
C LEU A 154 -17.84 -9.07 -7.91
N LEU A 155 -17.79 -8.65 -6.65
CA LEU A 155 -17.46 -7.27 -6.29
C LEU A 155 -16.05 -6.85 -6.74
N ALA A 156 -15.06 -7.75 -6.71
CA ALA A 156 -13.73 -7.46 -7.23
C ALA A 156 -13.74 -7.21 -8.76
N PHE A 157 -14.54 -7.97 -9.52
CA PHE A 157 -14.74 -7.68 -10.94
C PHE A 157 -15.51 -6.39 -11.19
N VAL A 158 -16.47 -6.05 -10.33
CA VAL A 158 -17.14 -4.73 -10.37
C VAL A 158 -16.14 -3.60 -10.12
N ALA A 159 -15.24 -3.75 -9.14
CA ALA A 159 -14.16 -2.77 -8.91
C ALA A 159 -13.27 -2.58 -10.14
N LEU A 160 -12.89 -3.68 -10.78
CA LEU A 160 -12.10 -3.66 -12.01
C LEU A 160 -12.86 -2.96 -13.16
N ALA A 161 -14.14 -3.27 -13.32
CA ALA A 161 -14.99 -2.65 -14.34
C ALA A 161 -15.19 -1.15 -14.11
N LEU A 162 -15.37 -0.71 -12.86
CA LEU A 162 -15.45 0.70 -12.50
C LEU A 162 -14.18 1.46 -12.91
N TRP A 163 -13.03 0.84 -12.80
CA TRP A 163 -11.79 1.46 -13.24
C TRP A 163 -11.63 1.44 -14.76
N LEU A 164 -11.69 0.27 -15.38
CA LEU A 164 -11.32 0.10 -16.79
C LEU A 164 -12.39 0.61 -17.76
N LEU A 165 -13.67 0.38 -17.46
CA LEU A 165 -14.79 0.70 -18.34
C LEU A 165 -15.41 2.06 -18.00
N ALA A 166 -15.76 2.25 -16.73
CA ALA A 166 -16.40 3.50 -16.28
C ALA A 166 -15.40 4.64 -15.99
N LYS A 167 -14.06 4.36 -16.05
CA LYS A 167 -12.99 5.32 -15.75
C LYS A 167 -13.14 5.97 -14.35
N GLN A 168 -13.57 5.19 -13.36
CA GLN A 168 -13.85 5.62 -11.99
C GLN A 168 -12.84 5.01 -10.99
N PRO A 169 -11.55 5.45 -10.98
CA PRO A 169 -10.50 4.87 -10.15
C PRO A 169 -10.76 5.03 -8.65
N ILE A 170 -11.39 6.13 -8.23
CA ILE A 170 -11.71 6.39 -6.81
C ILE A 170 -12.69 5.35 -6.29
N TRP A 171 -13.78 5.07 -7.00
CA TRP A 171 -14.75 4.07 -6.60
C TRP A 171 -14.17 2.65 -6.65
N SER A 172 -13.29 2.39 -7.60
CA SER A 172 -12.58 1.11 -7.70
C SER A 172 -11.70 0.86 -6.47
N VAL A 173 -10.88 1.83 -6.05
CA VAL A 173 -10.01 1.66 -4.87
C VAL A 173 -10.81 1.58 -3.58
N ILE A 174 -11.93 2.32 -3.45
CA ILE A 174 -12.83 2.23 -2.30
C ILE A 174 -13.41 0.83 -2.20
N LEU A 175 -14.01 0.31 -3.28
CA LEU A 175 -14.62 -1.01 -3.31
C LEU A 175 -13.59 -2.11 -3.03
N SER A 176 -12.42 -2.06 -3.67
CA SER A 176 -11.34 -3.02 -3.44
C SER A 176 -10.88 -3.02 -1.97
N THR A 177 -10.70 -1.85 -1.39
CA THR A 177 -10.30 -1.71 0.03
C THR A 177 -11.36 -2.28 0.97
N LEU A 178 -12.64 -2.04 0.69
CA LEU A 178 -13.74 -2.58 1.49
C LEU A 178 -13.82 -4.10 1.41
N ILE A 179 -13.66 -4.69 0.22
CA ILE A 179 -13.65 -6.15 0.04
C ILE A 179 -12.55 -6.78 0.91
N ASP A 180 -11.36 -6.21 0.89
CA ASP A 180 -10.22 -6.68 1.69
C ASP A 180 -10.49 -6.58 3.21
N LEU A 181 -10.99 -5.43 3.67
CA LEU A 181 -11.32 -5.21 5.08
C LEU A 181 -12.46 -6.12 5.56
N PHE A 182 -13.49 -6.35 4.75
CA PHE A 182 -14.55 -7.30 5.09
C PHE A 182 -14.03 -8.74 5.15
N GLY A 183 -13.06 -9.09 4.30
CA GLY A 183 -12.35 -10.37 4.39
C GLY A 183 -11.58 -10.56 5.71
N PHE A 184 -11.24 -9.48 6.42
CA PHE A 184 -10.59 -9.50 7.72
C PHE A 184 -11.56 -9.68 8.91
N ALA A 185 -12.85 -9.39 8.74
CA ALA A 185 -13.86 -9.44 9.81
C ALA A 185 -13.97 -10.81 10.53
N PRO A 186 -13.92 -11.97 9.84
CA PRO A 186 -13.92 -13.28 10.51
C PRO A 186 -12.74 -13.47 11.47
N THR A 187 -11.55 -12.96 11.11
CA THR A 187 -10.36 -13.00 11.95
C THR A 187 -10.53 -12.17 13.22
N ILE A 188 -11.11 -10.97 13.10
CA ILE A 188 -11.42 -10.12 14.26
C ILE A 188 -12.37 -10.82 15.21
N ARG A 189 -13.47 -11.39 14.71
CA ARG A 189 -14.47 -12.10 15.51
C ARG A 189 -13.88 -13.33 16.23
N LYS A 190 -13.08 -14.15 15.53
CA LYS A 190 -12.40 -15.30 16.10
C LYS A 190 -11.49 -14.87 17.25
N SER A 191 -10.70 -13.84 17.03
CA SER A 191 -9.68 -13.39 17.96
C SER A 191 -10.24 -12.62 19.14
N TRP A 192 -11.43 -12.06 19.03
CA TRP A 192 -12.14 -11.45 20.16
C TRP A 192 -12.41 -12.49 21.27
N ASN A 193 -12.82 -13.70 20.87
CA ASN A 193 -13.09 -14.81 21.79
C ASN A 193 -11.82 -15.58 22.19
N ASN A 194 -10.84 -15.66 21.28
CA ASN A 194 -9.58 -16.35 21.51
C ASN A 194 -8.37 -15.51 21.03
N PRO A 195 -7.92 -14.51 21.82
CA PRO A 195 -6.89 -13.58 21.39
C PRO A 195 -5.49 -14.20 21.28
N HIS A 196 -5.28 -15.42 21.80
CA HIS A 196 -4.04 -16.17 21.65
C HIS A 196 -3.98 -16.97 20.33
N SER A 197 -5.09 -17.04 19.57
CA SER A 197 -5.12 -17.74 18.28
C SER A 197 -4.41 -16.98 17.14
N GLU A 198 -3.96 -15.75 17.39
CA GLU A 198 -3.25 -14.93 16.41
C GLU A 198 -1.89 -14.46 16.93
N THR A 199 -0.94 -14.33 16.03
CA THR A 199 0.42 -13.87 16.33
C THR A 199 0.50 -12.36 16.30
N ILE A 200 0.50 -11.70 17.46
CA ILE A 200 0.45 -10.24 17.59
C ILE A 200 1.63 -9.53 16.90
N SER A 201 2.83 -10.15 16.90
CA SER A 201 4.01 -9.58 16.25
C SER A 201 3.84 -9.42 14.74
N PHE A 202 3.03 -10.27 14.08
CA PHE A 202 2.68 -10.12 12.68
C PHE A 202 1.92 -8.81 12.41
N TYR A 203 0.97 -8.46 13.26
CA TYR A 203 0.18 -7.24 13.12
C TYR A 203 0.97 -5.97 13.45
N TYR A 204 1.91 -6.04 14.40
CA TYR A 204 2.87 -4.95 14.62
C TYR A 204 3.77 -4.72 13.40
N LEU A 205 4.31 -5.80 12.84
CA LEU A 205 5.14 -5.69 11.64
C LEU A 205 4.36 -5.11 10.45
N ASN A 206 3.10 -5.55 10.27
CA ASN A 206 2.23 -5.01 9.22
C ASN A 206 1.89 -3.53 9.46
N THR A 207 1.59 -3.14 10.70
CA THR A 207 1.37 -1.72 11.04
C THR A 207 2.59 -0.89 10.67
N PHE A 208 3.77 -1.32 11.08
CA PHE A 208 5.02 -0.65 10.76
C PHE A 208 5.29 -0.60 9.25
N ARG A 209 5.13 -1.72 8.56
CA ARG A 209 5.29 -1.81 7.10
C ARG A 209 4.36 -0.87 6.34
N PHE A 210 3.08 -0.79 6.71
CA PHE A 210 2.12 0.11 6.08
C PHE A 210 2.38 1.58 6.43
N THR A 211 2.91 1.87 7.62
CA THR A 211 3.41 3.23 7.95
C THR A 211 4.52 3.64 6.98
N LEU A 212 5.49 2.77 6.75
CA LEU A 212 6.56 3.03 5.79
C LEU A 212 6.02 3.15 4.35
N ALA A 213 5.05 2.31 3.97
CA ALA A 213 4.42 2.37 2.64
C ALA A 213 3.72 3.72 2.40
N VAL A 214 2.96 4.22 3.39
CA VAL A 214 2.32 5.54 3.32
C VAL A 214 3.38 6.63 3.18
N PHE A 215 4.44 6.59 3.99
CA PHE A 215 5.52 7.57 3.92
C PHE A 215 6.25 7.55 2.57
N ALA A 216 6.41 6.37 1.95
CA ALA A 216 7.09 6.18 0.67
C ALA A 216 6.26 6.58 -0.56
N LEU A 217 4.96 6.93 -0.38
CA LEU A 217 4.14 7.39 -1.50
C LEU A 217 4.73 8.64 -2.15
N ALA A 218 4.89 8.61 -3.46
CA ALA A 218 5.31 9.78 -4.23
C ALA A 218 4.18 10.81 -4.31
N GLU A 219 2.98 10.38 -4.73
CA GLU A 219 1.78 11.21 -4.79
C GLU A 219 0.76 10.76 -3.75
N TYR A 220 0.14 11.73 -3.05
CA TYR A 220 -0.92 11.50 -2.07
C TYR A 220 -2.28 11.86 -2.66
N SER A 221 -3.08 10.85 -2.90
CA SER A 221 -4.47 10.94 -3.35
C SER A 221 -5.31 9.85 -2.70
N ILE A 222 -6.62 9.89 -2.87
CA ILE A 222 -7.50 8.80 -2.42
C ILE A 222 -7.07 7.48 -3.08
N VAL A 223 -6.72 7.51 -4.36
CA VAL A 223 -6.34 6.31 -5.13
C VAL A 223 -5.04 5.68 -4.61
N THR A 224 -4.07 6.49 -4.19
CA THR A 224 -2.77 5.99 -3.74
C THR A 224 -2.73 5.67 -2.25
N ALA A 225 -3.42 6.45 -1.41
CA ALA A 225 -3.24 6.43 0.04
C ALA A 225 -4.34 5.66 0.79
N LEU A 226 -5.55 5.51 0.25
CA LEU A 226 -6.67 4.90 0.95
C LEU A 226 -6.33 3.48 1.43
N TYR A 227 -5.84 2.63 0.53
CA TYR A 227 -5.53 1.24 0.84
C TYR A 227 -4.46 1.08 1.94
N PRO A 228 -3.25 1.65 1.80
CA PRO A 228 -2.22 1.48 2.83
C PRO A 228 -2.59 2.15 4.16
N ILE A 229 -3.32 3.27 4.17
CA ILE A 229 -3.83 3.89 5.41
C ILE A 229 -4.87 2.99 6.07
N SER A 230 -5.81 2.42 5.32
CA SER A 230 -6.81 1.51 5.85
C SER A 230 -6.19 0.29 6.52
N TRP A 231 -5.18 -0.32 5.89
CA TRP A 231 -4.46 -1.46 6.45
C TRP A 231 -3.53 -1.09 7.61
N LEU A 232 -2.93 0.09 7.60
CA LEU A 232 -2.21 0.63 8.76
C LEU A 232 -3.14 0.69 9.99
N LEU A 233 -4.31 1.29 9.83
CA LEU A 233 -5.29 1.42 10.89
C LEU A 233 -5.87 0.07 11.32
N ALA A 234 -6.26 -0.78 10.38
CA ALA A 234 -6.83 -2.09 10.66
C ALA A 234 -5.85 -2.98 11.46
N ASN A 235 -4.58 -3.06 11.04
CA ASN A 235 -3.57 -3.84 11.77
C ASN A 235 -3.26 -3.24 13.13
N GLY A 236 -3.12 -1.91 13.24
CA GLY A 236 -2.83 -1.23 14.51
C GLY A 236 -3.97 -1.40 15.53
N LEU A 237 -5.21 -1.18 15.11
CA LEU A 237 -6.39 -1.37 15.97
C LEU A 237 -6.58 -2.85 16.36
N PHE A 238 -6.31 -3.77 15.45
CA PHE A 238 -6.40 -5.18 15.74
C PHE A 238 -5.30 -5.64 16.72
N ALA A 239 -4.08 -5.17 16.57
CA ALA A 239 -3.01 -5.43 17.54
C ALA A 239 -3.35 -4.88 18.93
N LEU A 240 -3.92 -3.67 19.00
CA LEU A 240 -4.40 -3.09 20.25
C LEU A 240 -5.53 -3.92 20.87
N MET A 241 -6.49 -4.37 20.05
CA MET A 241 -7.55 -5.28 20.51
C MET A 241 -6.98 -6.58 21.09
N LEU A 242 -6.02 -7.22 20.40
CA LEU A 242 -5.38 -8.43 20.91
C LEU A 242 -4.70 -8.18 22.26
N LEU A 243 -3.97 -7.08 22.43
CA LEU A 243 -3.32 -6.72 23.70
C LEU A 243 -4.33 -6.56 24.83
N THR A 244 -5.39 -5.79 24.60
CA THR A 244 -6.41 -5.51 25.61
C THR A 244 -7.14 -6.79 26.02
N ARG A 245 -7.53 -7.62 25.05
CA ARG A 245 -8.23 -8.89 25.32
C ARG A 245 -7.34 -9.89 26.07
N ARG A 246 -6.05 -10.02 25.72
CA ARG A 246 -5.09 -10.88 26.43
C ARG A 246 -4.93 -10.45 27.88
N ARG A 247 -4.84 -9.13 28.16
CA ARG A 247 -4.75 -8.63 29.54
C ARG A 247 -6.02 -8.90 30.33
N GLN A 248 -7.20 -8.72 29.72
CA GLN A 248 -8.48 -9.01 30.39
C GLN A 248 -8.63 -10.47 30.78
N LEU A 249 -8.24 -11.41 29.89
CA LEU A 249 -8.32 -12.84 30.13
C LEU A 249 -7.25 -13.35 31.11
N ALA A 250 -6.15 -12.65 31.28
CA ALA A 250 -5.11 -12.98 32.26
C ALA A 250 -5.46 -12.54 33.70
N GLN A 251 -6.49 -11.71 33.87
CA GLN A 251 -6.95 -11.20 35.16
C GLN A 251 -8.16 -11.99 35.73
N VAL A 252 -8.69 -12.93 34.95
CA VAL A 252 -9.77 -13.86 35.34
C VAL A 252 -9.18 -15.25 35.62
#